data_a6177db9be6926403662f6e6749fbdae
#
_entry.id   a6177db9be6926403662f6e6749fbdae
#
_cell.length_a   1.000
_cell.length_b   1.000
_cell.length_c   1.000
_cell.angle_alpha   90.00
_cell.angle_beta   90.00
_cell.angle_gamma   90.00
#
_symmetry.space_group_name_H-M   'P 1'
#
loop_
_entity.id
_entity.type
_entity.pdbx_description
1 polymer ?
#
loop_
_entity_poly.entity_id
_entity_poly.type
_entity_poly.pdbx_seq_one_letter_code
_entity_poly.pdbx_strand_id
1 'polypeptide(L)'
;MNRLYLLILLFGVVLIGNIIKVKSTDKKSHIETLIRQASRWSVAAQQDDSPIIALLHANYGAGYLWALKDIATDQEIYDSTGLEVIKFKKKIIDIQDEATRRVSRACPEFVGDVDEYLLGLGGDL
;
A
#
# COMPACT_ATOMS: atom_id res chain seq x y z
N MET A 1 -20.69 -26.84 -37.54
CA MET A 1 -19.88 -25.64 -37.23
C MET A 1 -18.69 -25.60 -38.18
N ASN A 2 -18.48 -24.49 -38.86
CA ASN A 2 -17.43 -24.38 -39.87
C ASN A 2 -16.05 -24.37 -39.16
N ARG A 3 -15.07 -25.13 -39.63
CA ARG A 3 -13.71 -25.22 -39.04
C ARG A 3 -13.07 -23.84 -38.80
N LEU A 4 -13.38 -22.89 -39.67
CA LEU A 4 -12.92 -21.51 -39.54
C LEU A 4 -13.46 -20.83 -38.28
N TYR A 5 -14.74 -21.00 -37.96
CA TYR A 5 -15.33 -20.43 -36.72
C TYR A 5 -14.72 -21.03 -35.44
N LEU A 6 -14.42 -22.33 -35.48
CA LEU A 6 -13.77 -22.99 -34.34
C LEU A 6 -12.36 -22.44 -34.09
N LEU A 7 -11.59 -22.19 -35.15
CA LEU A 7 -10.25 -21.60 -35.05
C LEU A 7 -10.29 -20.17 -34.54
N ILE A 8 -11.23 -19.34 -35.03
CA ILE A 8 -11.41 -17.97 -34.54
C ILE A 8 -11.77 -17.95 -33.06
N LEU A 9 -12.65 -18.84 -32.63
CA LEU A 9 -13.10 -18.96 -31.24
C LEU A 9 -11.94 -19.38 -30.31
N LEU A 10 -11.15 -20.38 -30.73
CA LEU A 10 -9.95 -20.81 -30.00
C LEU A 10 -8.90 -19.70 -29.91
N PHE A 11 -8.65 -18.98 -31.01
CA PHE A 11 -7.72 -17.86 -31.01
C PHE A 11 -8.18 -16.73 -30.09
N GLY A 12 -9.48 -16.42 -30.09
CA GLY A 12 -10.08 -15.44 -29.17
C GLY A 12 -9.90 -15.82 -27.70
N VAL A 13 -10.14 -17.08 -27.34
CA VAL A 13 -9.94 -17.58 -25.97
C VAL A 13 -8.47 -17.47 -25.54
N VAL A 14 -7.54 -17.81 -26.42
CA VAL A 14 -6.09 -17.70 -26.12
C VAL A 14 -5.67 -16.24 -25.93
N LEU A 15 -6.17 -15.33 -26.79
CA LEU A 15 -5.87 -13.89 -26.64
C LEU A 15 -6.41 -13.32 -25.32
N ILE A 16 -7.67 -13.64 -24.96
CA ILE A 16 -8.28 -13.19 -23.70
C ILE A 16 -7.50 -13.75 -22.52
N GLY A 17 -7.13 -15.03 -22.54
CA GLY A 17 -6.33 -15.66 -21.51
C GLY A 17 -4.99 -14.98 -21.29
N ASN A 18 -4.29 -14.61 -22.38
CA ASN A 18 -3.02 -13.89 -22.30
C ASN A 18 -3.18 -12.47 -21.73
N ILE A 19 -4.23 -11.72 -22.12
CA ILE A 19 -4.50 -10.38 -21.59
C ILE A 19 -4.79 -10.43 -20.09
N ILE A 20 -5.60 -11.40 -19.63
CA ILE A 20 -5.90 -11.59 -18.22
C ILE A 20 -4.63 -11.91 -17.43
N LYS A 21 -3.77 -12.79 -17.95
CA LYS A 21 -2.51 -13.18 -17.33
C LYS A 21 -1.55 -11.98 -17.18
N VAL A 22 -1.40 -11.16 -18.23
CA VAL A 22 -0.55 -9.97 -18.18
C VAL A 22 -1.05 -8.97 -17.13
N LYS A 23 -2.34 -8.64 -17.11
CA LYS A 23 -2.92 -7.75 -16.12
C LYS A 23 -2.73 -8.25 -14.67
N SER A 24 -2.89 -9.55 -14.45
CA SER A 24 -2.69 -10.16 -13.13
C SER A 24 -1.23 -10.07 -12.68
N THR A 25 -0.28 -10.29 -13.58
CA THR A 25 1.16 -10.18 -13.29
C THR A 25 1.56 -8.75 -12.95
N ASP A 26 1.05 -7.76 -13.68
CA ASP A 26 1.31 -6.34 -13.42
C ASP A 26 0.77 -5.91 -12.07
N LYS A 27 -0.47 -6.28 -11.72
CA LYS A 27 -1.08 -5.96 -10.42
C LYS A 27 -0.27 -6.55 -9.27
N LYS A 28 0.16 -7.81 -9.37
CA LYS A 28 1.01 -8.45 -8.37
C LYS A 28 2.32 -7.68 -8.18
N SER A 29 3.00 -7.29 -9.26
CA SER A 29 4.23 -6.52 -9.21
C SER A 29 4.05 -5.17 -8.50
N HIS A 30 2.94 -4.47 -8.74
CA HIS A 30 2.60 -3.24 -8.04
C HIS A 30 2.37 -3.47 -6.54
N ILE A 31 1.61 -4.51 -6.17
CA ILE A 31 1.39 -4.91 -4.77
C ILE A 31 2.72 -5.15 -4.06
N GLU A 32 3.59 -5.97 -4.63
CA GLU A 32 4.92 -6.27 -4.07
C GLU A 32 5.79 -5.02 -3.93
N THR A 33 5.72 -4.11 -4.89
CA THR A 33 6.46 -2.85 -4.86
C THR A 33 5.99 -1.95 -3.72
N LEU A 34 4.67 -1.79 -3.54
CA LEU A 34 4.12 -0.96 -2.48
C LEU A 34 4.40 -1.53 -1.08
N ILE A 35 4.32 -2.85 -0.92
CA ILE A 35 4.73 -3.53 0.33
C ILE A 35 6.20 -3.25 0.64
N ARG A 36 7.08 -3.41 -0.35
CA ARG A 36 8.51 -3.16 -0.19
C ARG A 36 8.80 -1.71 0.19
N GLN A 37 8.14 -0.76 -0.45
CA GLN A 37 8.33 0.67 -0.15
C GLN A 37 7.79 1.04 1.23
N ALA A 38 6.59 0.58 1.60
CA ALA A 38 6.05 0.79 2.94
C ALA A 38 6.99 0.24 4.03
N SER A 39 7.50 -0.97 3.83
CA SER A 39 8.44 -1.61 4.75
C SER A 39 9.76 -0.84 4.85
N ARG A 40 10.36 -0.47 3.71
CA ARG A 40 11.63 0.24 3.65
C ARG A 40 11.60 1.57 4.41
N TRP A 41 10.60 2.38 4.14
CA TRP A 41 10.48 3.69 4.78
C TRP A 41 10.13 3.59 6.27
N SER A 42 9.36 2.61 6.67
CA SER A 42 9.07 2.35 8.09
C SER A 42 10.31 1.87 8.85
N VAL A 43 11.16 1.04 8.24
CA VAL A 43 12.46 0.67 8.83
C VAL A 43 13.38 1.88 8.94
N ALA A 44 13.46 2.73 7.90
CA ALA A 44 14.24 3.96 7.94
C ALA A 44 13.79 4.86 9.11
N ALA A 45 12.49 5.04 9.30
CA ALA A 45 11.93 5.81 10.42
C ALA A 45 12.39 5.31 11.80
N GLN A 46 12.54 4.00 11.97
CA GLN A 46 13.03 3.42 13.22
C GLN A 46 14.52 3.64 13.46
N GLN A 47 15.30 3.86 12.39
CA GLN A 47 16.75 4.04 12.43
C GLN A 47 17.16 5.52 12.55
N ASP A 48 16.26 6.46 12.27
CA ASP A 48 16.56 7.88 12.30
C ASP A 48 16.69 8.42 13.72
N ASP A 49 17.77 9.11 14.01
CA ASP A 49 17.99 9.80 15.29
C ASP A 49 17.15 11.08 15.39
N SER A 50 17.01 11.82 14.29
CA SER A 50 16.20 13.04 14.24
C SER A 50 14.69 12.71 14.28
N PRO A 51 13.94 13.24 15.26
CA PRO A 51 12.49 13.01 15.35
C PRO A 51 11.73 13.46 14.10
N ILE A 52 12.11 14.58 13.49
CA ILE A 52 11.45 15.12 12.29
C ILE A 52 11.73 14.24 11.07
N ILE A 53 12.94 13.77 10.88
CA ILE A 53 13.28 12.88 9.77
C ILE A 53 12.61 11.52 9.95
N ALA A 54 12.56 10.99 11.19
CA ALA A 54 11.83 9.78 11.51
C ALA A 54 10.34 9.91 11.16
N LEU A 55 9.69 11.02 11.50
CA LEU A 55 8.30 11.27 11.16
C LEU A 55 8.09 11.35 9.63
N LEU A 56 8.99 12.02 8.91
CA LEU A 56 8.93 12.12 7.46
C LEU A 56 8.97 10.72 6.81
N HIS A 57 9.90 9.88 7.23
CA HIS A 57 10.02 8.52 6.71
C HIS A 57 8.86 7.62 7.12
N ALA A 58 8.36 7.75 8.36
CA ALA A 58 7.17 7.02 8.83
C ALA A 58 5.92 7.39 8.01
N ASN A 59 5.74 8.67 7.66
CA ASN A 59 4.66 9.13 6.81
C ASN A 59 4.78 8.59 5.37
N TYR A 60 5.99 8.48 4.82
CA TYR A 60 6.18 7.79 3.54
C TYR A 60 5.78 6.32 3.63
N GLY A 61 6.17 5.62 4.68
CA GLY A 61 5.77 4.23 4.92
C GLY A 61 4.25 4.06 4.97
N ALA A 62 3.57 4.90 5.75
CA ALA A 62 2.11 4.90 5.84
C ALA A 62 1.45 5.27 4.50
N GLY A 63 1.99 6.24 3.76
CA GLY A 63 1.48 6.61 2.44
C GLY A 63 1.50 5.46 1.44
N TYR A 64 2.58 4.67 1.42
CA TYR A 64 2.66 3.47 0.59
C TYR A 64 1.70 2.35 1.04
N LEU A 65 1.45 2.23 2.35
CA LEU A 65 0.43 1.31 2.87
C LEU A 65 -0.97 1.70 2.37
N TRP A 66 -1.33 2.98 2.44
CA TRP A 66 -2.63 3.45 1.96
C TRP A 66 -2.78 3.29 0.45
N ALA A 67 -1.74 3.60 -0.33
CA ALA A 67 -1.71 3.34 -1.76
C ALA A 67 -1.92 1.85 -2.09
N LEU A 68 -1.34 0.95 -1.30
CA LEU A 68 -1.56 -0.49 -1.43
C LEU A 68 -3.04 -0.85 -1.20
N LYS A 69 -3.67 -0.28 -0.17
CA LYS A 69 -5.08 -0.50 0.18
C LYS A 69 -6.03 0.07 -0.87
N ASP A 70 -5.63 1.12 -1.58
CA ASP A 70 -6.42 1.72 -2.66
C ASP A 70 -6.45 0.86 -3.93
N ILE A 71 -5.39 0.10 -4.21
CA ILE A 71 -5.30 -0.69 -5.44
C ILE A 71 -5.69 -2.16 -5.27
N ALA A 72 -5.73 -2.68 -4.04
CA ALA A 72 -5.99 -4.10 -3.79
C ALA A 72 -6.72 -4.34 -2.47
N THR A 73 -7.61 -5.33 -2.49
CA THR A 73 -8.26 -5.83 -1.27
C THR A 73 -7.28 -6.65 -0.43
N ASP A 74 -7.58 -6.82 0.86
CA ASP A 74 -6.77 -7.64 1.76
C ASP A 74 -6.63 -9.08 1.25
N GLN A 75 -7.69 -9.63 0.67
CA GLN A 75 -7.68 -10.98 0.09
C GLN A 75 -6.77 -11.06 -1.14
N GLU A 76 -6.82 -10.08 -2.05
CA GLU A 76 -5.95 -10.04 -3.21
C GLU A 76 -4.47 -9.92 -2.82
N ILE A 77 -4.16 -9.14 -1.79
CA ILE A 77 -2.80 -9.01 -1.26
C ILE A 77 -2.33 -10.35 -0.68
N TYR A 78 -3.16 -10.99 0.15
CA TYR A 78 -2.84 -12.29 0.74
C TYR A 78 -2.65 -13.38 -0.32
N ASP A 79 -3.57 -13.49 -1.28
CA ASP A 79 -3.51 -14.50 -2.35
C ASP A 79 -2.27 -14.36 -3.23
N SER A 80 -1.83 -13.12 -3.48
CA SER A 80 -0.67 -12.85 -4.34
C SER A 80 0.68 -12.93 -3.63
N THR A 81 0.73 -12.66 -2.32
CA THR A 81 2.00 -12.50 -1.59
C THR A 81 2.12 -13.31 -0.31
N GLY A 82 1.00 -13.85 0.22
CA GLY A 82 0.95 -14.49 1.54
C GLY A 82 1.02 -13.51 2.72
N LEU A 83 0.97 -12.19 2.47
CA LEU A 83 1.08 -11.17 3.51
C LEU A 83 -0.21 -11.06 4.34
N GLU A 84 -0.09 -11.15 5.66
CA GLU A 84 -1.17 -10.85 6.61
C GLU A 84 -1.36 -9.33 6.74
N VAL A 85 -2.31 -8.77 5.99
CA VAL A 85 -2.48 -7.32 5.83
C VAL A 85 -2.77 -6.63 7.17
N ILE A 86 -3.59 -7.22 8.04
CA ILE A 86 -3.93 -6.64 9.35
C ILE A 86 -2.67 -6.47 10.20
N LYS A 87 -1.81 -7.48 10.26
CA LYS A 87 -0.55 -7.44 10.99
C LYS A 87 0.43 -6.43 10.40
N PHE A 88 0.52 -6.40 9.08
CA PHE A 88 1.36 -5.45 8.35
C PHE A 88 0.92 -4.01 8.58
N LYS A 89 -0.37 -3.71 8.40
CA LYS A 89 -0.97 -2.40 8.69
C LYS A 89 -0.65 -1.95 10.12
N LYS A 90 -0.95 -2.81 11.09
CA LYS A 90 -0.68 -2.49 12.49
C LYS A 90 0.78 -2.09 12.71
N LYS A 91 1.73 -2.84 12.15
CA LYS A 91 3.16 -2.56 12.30
C LYS A 91 3.56 -1.21 11.70
N ILE A 92 3.07 -0.89 10.50
CA ILE A 92 3.36 0.40 9.84
C ILE A 92 2.78 1.57 10.64
N ILE A 93 1.54 1.46 11.10
CA ILE A 93 0.87 2.52 11.87
C ILE A 93 1.50 2.68 13.26
N ASP A 94 1.86 1.61 13.95
CA ASP A 94 2.57 1.70 15.25
C ASP A 94 3.89 2.49 15.11
N ILE A 95 4.62 2.31 14.01
CA ILE A 95 5.86 3.06 13.72
C ILE A 95 5.56 4.53 13.46
N GLN A 96 4.51 4.85 12.69
CA GLN A 96 4.08 6.23 12.45
C GLN A 96 3.67 6.93 13.74
N ASP A 97 2.87 6.26 14.58
CA ASP A 97 2.43 6.80 15.86
C ASP A 97 3.60 7.07 16.81
N GLU A 98 4.59 6.18 16.87
CA GLU A 98 5.78 6.42 17.69
C GLU A 98 6.63 7.57 17.15
N ALA A 99 6.81 7.68 15.83
CA ALA A 99 7.51 8.82 15.24
C ALA A 99 6.79 10.14 15.52
N THR A 100 5.46 10.15 15.47
CA THR A 100 4.63 11.31 15.83
C THR A 100 4.81 11.68 17.30
N ARG A 101 4.78 10.71 18.22
CA ARG A 101 5.02 10.95 19.65
C ARG A 101 6.42 11.50 19.92
N ARG A 102 7.44 11.06 19.20
CA ARG A 102 8.80 11.59 19.30
C ARG A 102 8.86 13.09 18.95
N VAL A 103 8.22 13.48 17.85
CA VAL A 103 8.14 14.91 17.44
C VAL A 103 7.35 15.71 18.46
N SER A 104 6.19 15.24 18.91
CA SER A 104 5.36 15.94 19.89
C SER A 104 6.09 16.18 21.22
N ARG A 105 6.94 15.25 21.64
CA ARG A 105 7.77 15.41 22.83
C ARG A 105 8.95 16.39 22.62
N ALA A 106 9.56 16.34 21.45
CA ALA A 106 10.73 17.18 21.13
C ALA A 106 10.34 18.62 20.78
N CYS A 107 9.23 18.82 20.08
CA CYS A 107 8.77 20.10 19.54
C CYS A 107 7.24 20.19 19.69
N PRO A 108 6.71 20.47 20.90
CA PRO A 108 5.27 20.56 21.15
C PRO A 108 4.55 21.60 20.28
N GLU A 109 5.27 22.63 19.84
CA GLU A 109 4.77 23.68 18.95
C GLU A 109 4.41 23.19 17.54
N PHE A 110 4.86 22.01 17.13
CA PHE A 110 4.52 21.41 15.85
C PHE A 110 3.20 20.63 15.87
N VAL A 111 2.60 20.47 17.04
CA VAL A 111 1.28 19.85 17.17
C VAL A 111 0.22 20.89 16.78
N GLY A 112 -0.44 20.68 15.66
CA GLY A 112 -1.52 21.53 15.16
C GLY A 112 -2.91 20.92 15.35
N ASP A 113 -3.93 21.72 15.12
CA ASP A 113 -5.30 21.25 15.09
C ASP A 113 -5.57 20.38 13.86
N VAL A 114 -6.49 19.42 14.01
CA VAL A 114 -6.95 18.59 12.91
C VAL A 114 -7.88 19.40 12.02
N ASP A 115 -7.69 19.30 10.70
CA ASP A 115 -8.63 19.88 9.73
C ASP A 115 -9.90 19.01 9.66
N GLU A 116 -10.94 19.45 10.38
CA GLU A 116 -12.21 18.71 10.50
C GLU A 116 -12.93 18.55 9.15
N TYR A 117 -12.76 19.51 8.23
CA TYR A 117 -13.35 19.42 6.90
C TYR A 117 -12.72 18.30 6.07
N LEU A 118 -11.40 18.26 6.01
CA LEU A 118 -10.68 17.20 5.29
C LEU A 118 -10.86 15.83 5.94
N LEU A 119 -10.89 15.76 7.28
CA LEU A 119 -11.18 14.55 8.02
C LEU A 119 -12.57 13.98 7.64
N GLY A 120 -13.58 14.83 7.56
CA GLY A 120 -14.94 14.44 7.14
C GLY A 120 -15.02 13.92 5.71
N LEU A 121 -14.13 14.37 4.81
CA LEU A 121 -14.05 13.89 3.42
C LEU A 121 -13.26 12.58 3.29
N GLY A 122 -12.21 12.42 4.11
CA GLY A 122 -11.34 11.24 4.05
C GLY A 122 -11.91 9.99 4.70
N GLY A 123 -12.95 10.14 5.52
CA GLY A 123 -13.49 9.04 6.33
C GLY A 123 -12.57 8.64 7.49
N ASP A 124 -12.95 7.58 8.17
CA ASP A 124 -12.15 7.02 9.26
C ASP A 124 -10.88 6.35 8.73
N LEU A 125 -9.73 6.87 9.09
CA LEU A 125 -8.41 6.30 8.78
C LEU A 125 -8.08 5.13 9.72
#